data_9c4e285ef3a040364acc2db0e03cc464
#
_entry.id   9c4e285ef3a040364acc2db0e03cc464
#
_cell.length_a   1.000
_cell.length_b   1.000
_cell.length_c   1.000
_cell.angle_alpha   90.00
_cell.angle_beta   90.00
_cell.angle_gamma   90.00
#
_symmetry.space_group_name_H-M   'P 1'
#
loop_
_entity.id
_entity.type
_entity.pdbx_description
1 polymer ?
#
loop_
_entity_poly.entity_id
_entity_poly.type
_entity_poly.pdbx_seq_one_letter_code
_entity_poly.pdbx_strand_id
1 'polypeptide(L)'
;MEDSEFNGIVRETKARAEGAWLDILVAHGVDASLLTRSNRPCPACGGEDRFSFHPEDPDGFWFCRKCGHGDGFDLLGRVTGASFWEVLCMVRRHLGLPDVEPGRRPRSARSSDSTVESRPNWLADWEAARPLSELPDDDPVVLYLQRRGLDVPRGTRALRSHPSLEYWSFDGEAPVMLGRHPAMLSLLTDDEGRPESLHRTYLTPDGAKADVPCVKKLVRSRLEGGLIRISEPGDVLGVAEGVETALAASGIFGVPVWSAVSVGGFSRFKVPEGVRKVMVFGDNDAGYAGQAGAYNLAMRLKRDDPGLEVEVCIPSVEGYDWADVRLKSLGRNSPGSVGRRGRRRR
;
A
#
# COMPACT_ATOMS: atom_id res chain seq x y z
N MET A 1 -21.07 -9.21 18.67
CA MET A 1 -20.59 -10.45 18.03
C MET A 1 -19.26 -10.78 18.67
N GLU A 2 -19.14 -11.92 19.32
CA GLU A 2 -17.90 -12.36 19.95
C GLU A 2 -16.88 -12.72 18.85
N ASP A 3 -15.58 -12.57 19.11
CA ASP A 3 -14.51 -12.86 18.12
C ASP A 3 -14.61 -14.31 17.58
N SER A 4 -15.11 -15.23 18.39
CA SER A 4 -15.35 -16.63 18.01
C SER A 4 -16.48 -16.77 16.96
N GLU A 5 -17.54 -15.98 17.09
CA GLU A 5 -18.69 -15.96 16.17
C GLU A 5 -18.30 -15.32 14.83
N PHE A 6 -17.55 -14.21 14.87
CA PHE A 6 -17.02 -13.56 13.67
C PHE A 6 -16.09 -14.48 12.87
N ASN A 7 -15.14 -15.12 13.54
CA ASN A 7 -14.24 -16.09 12.91
C ASN A 7 -14.99 -17.29 12.34
N GLY A 8 -16.11 -17.71 12.96
CA GLY A 8 -17.01 -18.74 12.46
C GLY A 8 -17.66 -18.33 11.14
N ILE A 9 -18.20 -17.11 11.06
CA ILE A 9 -18.84 -16.55 9.88
C ILE A 9 -17.85 -16.42 8.72
N VAL A 10 -16.64 -15.92 8.98
CA VAL A 10 -15.59 -15.80 7.97
C VAL A 10 -15.22 -17.17 7.41
N ARG A 11 -15.00 -18.15 8.28
CA ARG A 11 -14.65 -19.53 7.87
C ARG A 11 -15.76 -20.19 7.08
N GLU A 12 -17.02 -20.07 7.51
CA GLU A 12 -18.18 -20.56 6.78
C GLU A 12 -18.25 -19.95 5.38
N THR A 13 -18.11 -18.61 5.29
CA THR A 13 -18.20 -17.91 4.03
C THR A 13 -17.07 -18.30 3.08
N LYS A 14 -15.83 -18.43 3.59
CA LYS A 14 -14.69 -18.90 2.79
C LYS A 14 -14.94 -20.30 2.25
N ALA A 15 -15.34 -21.25 3.09
CA ALA A 15 -15.62 -22.62 2.68
C ALA A 15 -16.76 -22.71 1.64
N ARG A 16 -17.73 -21.80 1.70
CA ARG A 16 -18.84 -21.77 0.73
C ARG A 16 -18.47 -21.05 -0.57
N ALA A 17 -17.47 -20.17 -0.54
CA ALA A 17 -16.95 -19.48 -1.72
C ALA A 17 -15.95 -20.32 -2.53
N GLU A 18 -15.44 -21.41 -1.94
CA GLU A 18 -14.50 -22.29 -2.63
C GLU A 18 -15.03 -22.75 -3.99
N GLY A 19 -14.24 -22.52 -5.05
CA GLY A 19 -14.60 -22.85 -6.43
C GLY A 19 -15.66 -21.97 -7.08
N ALA A 20 -16.28 -21.02 -6.37
CA ALA A 20 -17.31 -20.10 -6.90
C ALA A 20 -16.76 -18.72 -7.30
N TRP A 21 -15.47 -18.49 -7.17
CA TRP A 21 -14.90 -17.16 -7.31
C TRP A 21 -15.06 -16.54 -8.69
N LEU A 22 -15.06 -17.33 -9.76
CA LEU A 22 -15.32 -16.82 -11.10
C LEU A 22 -16.70 -16.15 -11.16
N ASP A 23 -17.73 -16.87 -10.70
CA ASP A 23 -19.12 -16.40 -10.73
C ASP A 23 -19.30 -15.18 -9.79
N ILE A 24 -18.71 -15.23 -8.60
CA ILE A 24 -18.75 -14.14 -7.63
C ILE A 24 -18.16 -12.86 -8.22
N LEU A 25 -16.96 -12.95 -8.81
CA LEU A 25 -16.26 -11.79 -9.37
C LEU A 25 -17.01 -11.17 -10.57
N VAL A 26 -17.54 -12.02 -11.45
CA VAL A 26 -18.34 -11.58 -12.61
C VAL A 26 -19.63 -10.92 -12.16
N ALA A 27 -20.32 -11.48 -11.17
CA ALA A 27 -21.56 -10.89 -10.63
C ALA A 27 -21.33 -9.50 -10.00
N HIS A 28 -20.11 -9.23 -9.58
CA HIS A 28 -19.70 -7.93 -9.01
C HIS A 28 -18.95 -7.03 -9.99
N GLY A 29 -19.09 -7.28 -11.31
CA GLY A 29 -18.69 -6.35 -12.36
C GLY A 29 -17.27 -6.57 -12.91
N VAL A 30 -16.60 -7.67 -12.56
CA VAL A 30 -15.33 -8.02 -13.19
C VAL A 30 -15.60 -8.67 -14.54
N ASP A 31 -14.95 -8.18 -15.59
CA ASP A 31 -15.07 -8.77 -16.93
C ASP A 31 -14.50 -10.21 -16.93
N ALA A 32 -15.36 -11.19 -17.26
CA ALA A 32 -14.99 -12.60 -17.33
C ALA A 32 -13.79 -12.87 -18.25
N SER A 33 -13.60 -12.06 -19.30
CA SER A 33 -12.49 -12.20 -20.23
C SER A 33 -11.12 -11.93 -19.60
N LEU A 34 -11.09 -11.25 -18.44
CA LEU A 34 -9.88 -10.97 -17.67
C LEU A 34 -9.55 -12.10 -16.68
N LEU A 35 -10.54 -12.91 -16.30
CA LEU A 35 -10.40 -13.94 -15.28
C LEU A 35 -9.88 -15.26 -15.88
N THR A 36 -8.67 -15.22 -16.42
CA THR A 36 -8.01 -16.35 -17.09
C THR A 36 -6.57 -16.51 -16.62
N ARG A 37 -5.99 -17.69 -16.84
CA ARG A 37 -4.55 -17.95 -16.58
C ARG A 37 -3.60 -17.14 -17.47
N SER A 38 -4.10 -16.69 -18.62
CA SER A 38 -3.31 -15.86 -19.54
C SER A 38 -3.11 -14.47 -18.98
N ASN A 39 -1.93 -13.90 -19.21
CA ASN A 39 -1.67 -12.52 -18.84
C ASN A 39 -2.67 -11.57 -19.52
N ARG A 40 -3.40 -10.82 -18.71
CA ARG A 40 -4.46 -9.89 -19.10
C ARG A 40 -4.27 -8.53 -18.43
N PRO A 41 -5.01 -7.51 -18.84
CA PRO A 41 -5.19 -6.29 -18.05
C PRO A 41 -5.68 -6.63 -16.64
N CYS A 42 -5.12 -5.99 -15.62
CA CYS A 42 -5.58 -6.22 -14.25
C CYS A 42 -6.89 -5.49 -13.99
N PRO A 43 -7.94 -6.14 -13.50
CA PRO A 43 -9.22 -5.50 -13.23
C PRO A 43 -9.14 -4.39 -12.17
N ALA A 44 -8.13 -4.42 -11.30
CA ALA A 44 -7.94 -3.43 -10.25
C ALA A 44 -7.02 -2.26 -10.65
N CYS A 45 -5.95 -2.51 -11.44
CA CYS A 45 -4.94 -1.47 -11.74
C CYS A 45 -4.64 -1.29 -13.22
N GLY A 46 -5.41 -1.94 -14.12
CA GLY A 46 -5.22 -1.87 -15.57
C GLY A 46 -3.90 -2.50 -16.05
N GLY A 47 -3.35 -1.95 -17.14
CA GLY A 47 -2.20 -2.49 -17.84
C GLY A 47 -2.61 -3.46 -18.94
N GLU A 48 -1.66 -4.05 -19.68
CA GLU A 48 -1.98 -4.86 -20.84
C GLU A 48 -1.91 -6.36 -20.56
N ASP A 49 -0.88 -6.82 -19.82
CA ASP A 49 -0.49 -8.24 -19.75
C ASP A 49 0.06 -8.66 -18.37
N ARG A 50 -0.39 -8.04 -17.29
CA ARG A 50 0.22 -8.18 -15.97
C ARG A 50 -0.56 -9.02 -14.97
N PHE A 51 -1.77 -9.42 -15.30
CA PHE A 51 -2.70 -10.11 -14.42
C PHE A 51 -3.02 -11.50 -14.94
N SER A 52 -3.07 -12.47 -14.05
CA SER A 52 -3.60 -13.81 -14.28
C SER A 52 -4.52 -14.19 -13.12
N PHE A 53 -5.57 -14.91 -13.44
CA PHE A 53 -6.52 -15.50 -12.50
C PHE A 53 -6.55 -17.01 -12.69
N HIS A 54 -6.66 -17.75 -11.61
CA HIS A 54 -6.67 -19.21 -11.63
C HIS A 54 -8.09 -19.72 -11.30
N PRO A 55 -8.95 -19.92 -12.30
CA PRO A 55 -10.36 -20.27 -12.07
C PRO A 55 -10.56 -21.64 -11.43
N GLU A 56 -9.56 -22.52 -11.51
CA GLU A 56 -9.58 -23.84 -10.86
C GLU A 56 -9.09 -23.81 -9.42
N ASP A 57 -8.49 -22.71 -8.98
CA ASP A 57 -8.06 -22.55 -7.59
C ASP A 57 -9.30 -22.31 -6.70
N PRO A 58 -9.50 -23.12 -5.64
CA PRO A 58 -10.68 -23.03 -4.80
C PRO A 58 -10.83 -21.68 -4.10
N ASP A 59 -9.73 -21.03 -3.77
CA ASP A 59 -9.70 -19.71 -3.11
C ASP A 59 -9.76 -18.55 -4.11
N GLY A 60 -9.77 -18.82 -5.43
CA GLY A 60 -9.78 -17.80 -6.47
C GLY A 60 -8.45 -17.04 -6.53
N PHE A 61 -7.34 -17.79 -6.52
CA PHE A 61 -6.00 -17.24 -6.59
C PHE A 61 -5.80 -16.37 -7.83
N TRP A 62 -5.19 -15.21 -7.63
CA TRP A 62 -4.80 -14.31 -8.70
C TRP A 62 -3.42 -13.73 -8.46
N PHE A 63 -2.76 -13.32 -9.54
CA PHE A 63 -1.47 -12.64 -9.52
C PHE A 63 -1.48 -11.45 -10.46
N CYS A 64 -0.91 -10.33 -10.03
CA CYS A 64 -0.65 -9.15 -10.85
C CYS A 64 0.75 -8.61 -10.57
N ARG A 65 1.55 -8.39 -11.59
CA ARG A 65 2.93 -7.86 -11.46
C ARG A 65 3.02 -6.49 -10.76
N LYS A 66 1.93 -5.73 -10.70
CA LYS A 66 1.87 -4.44 -9.98
C LYS A 66 1.19 -4.58 -8.62
N CYS A 67 0.07 -5.30 -8.53
CA CYS A 67 -0.74 -5.37 -7.31
C CYS A 67 -0.30 -6.47 -6.34
N GLY A 68 0.54 -7.41 -6.77
CA GLY A 68 0.87 -8.61 -6.00
C GLY A 68 -0.08 -9.77 -6.29
N HIS A 69 -0.40 -10.57 -5.30
CA HIS A 69 -1.26 -11.73 -5.40
C HIS A 69 -2.24 -11.77 -4.20
N GLY A 70 -3.27 -12.57 -4.32
CA GLY A 70 -4.25 -12.76 -3.27
C GLY A 70 -5.31 -13.81 -3.60
N ASP A 71 -6.31 -13.92 -2.73
CA ASP A 71 -7.50 -14.73 -2.94
C ASP A 71 -8.65 -13.91 -3.58
N GLY A 72 -9.77 -14.55 -3.83
CA GLY A 72 -10.94 -13.90 -4.42
C GLY A 72 -11.50 -12.75 -3.56
N PHE A 73 -11.40 -12.83 -2.23
CA PHE A 73 -11.78 -11.71 -1.34
C PHE A 73 -10.89 -10.50 -1.56
N ASP A 74 -9.57 -10.72 -1.65
CA ASP A 74 -8.61 -9.64 -1.90
C ASP A 74 -8.87 -8.98 -3.27
N LEU A 75 -9.17 -9.77 -4.31
CA LEU A 75 -9.46 -9.23 -5.64
C LEU A 75 -10.73 -8.42 -5.65
N LEU A 76 -11.82 -8.96 -5.07
CA LEU A 76 -13.11 -8.28 -5.02
C LEU A 76 -13.00 -6.95 -4.25
N GLY A 77 -12.30 -6.94 -3.11
CA GLY A 77 -12.04 -5.72 -2.34
C GLY A 77 -11.25 -4.67 -3.12
N ARG A 78 -10.25 -5.09 -3.90
CA ARG A 78 -9.45 -4.18 -4.73
C ARG A 78 -10.23 -3.58 -5.91
N VAL A 79 -11.10 -4.37 -6.54
CA VAL A 79 -11.89 -3.93 -7.69
C VAL A 79 -13.01 -3.00 -7.25
N THR A 80 -13.68 -3.32 -6.14
CA THR A 80 -14.83 -2.56 -5.65
C THR A 80 -14.44 -1.39 -4.72
N GLY A 81 -13.21 -1.39 -4.19
CA GLY A 81 -12.81 -0.46 -3.12
C GLY A 81 -13.48 -0.73 -1.78
N ALA A 82 -14.18 -1.86 -1.64
CA ALA A 82 -14.91 -2.22 -0.44
C ALA A 82 -13.98 -2.75 0.66
N SER A 83 -14.33 -2.50 1.92
CA SER A 83 -13.67 -3.10 3.09
C SER A 83 -13.89 -4.61 3.12
N PHE A 84 -13.06 -5.33 3.87
CA PHE A 84 -13.21 -6.78 4.04
C PHE A 84 -14.62 -7.18 4.52
N TRP A 85 -15.20 -6.39 5.43
CA TRP A 85 -16.57 -6.62 5.91
C TRP A 85 -17.62 -6.48 4.80
N GLU A 86 -17.52 -5.44 4.00
CA GLU A 86 -18.44 -5.22 2.87
C GLU A 86 -18.29 -6.33 1.83
N VAL A 87 -17.04 -6.74 1.53
CA VAL A 87 -16.77 -7.88 0.65
C VAL A 87 -17.36 -9.17 1.22
N LEU A 88 -17.21 -9.41 2.53
CA LEU A 88 -17.79 -10.57 3.19
C LEU A 88 -19.32 -10.59 3.02
N CYS A 89 -19.98 -9.43 3.23
CA CYS A 89 -21.42 -9.29 3.03
C CYS A 89 -21.83 -9.48 1.56
N MET A 90 -21.06 -8.96 0.61
CA MET A 90 -21.28 -9.16 -0.82
C MET A 90 -21.23 -10.64 -1.20
N VAL A 91 -20.17 -11.34 -0.77
CA VAL A 91 -19.98 -12.77 -1.02
C VAL A 91 -21.10 -13.60 -0.37
N ARG A 92 -21.44 -13.31 0.89
CA ARG A 92 -22.54 -14.02 1.58
C ARG A 92 -23.87 -13.87 0.86
N ARG A 93 -24.19 -12.64 0.43
CA ARG A 93 -25.42 -12.36 -0.33
C ARG A 93 -25.44 -13.09 -1.66
N HIS A 94 -24.31 -13.12 -2.40
CA HIS A 94 -24.18 -13.87 -3.65
C HIS A 94 -24.41 -15.37 -3.43
N LEU A 95 -23.89 -15.92 -2.32
CA LEU A 95 -24.02 -17.33 -1.97
C LEU A 95 -25.37 -17.68 -1.30
N GLY A 96 -26.29 -16.74 -1.17
CA GLY A 96 -27.58 -16.95 -0.50
C GLY A 96 -27.46 -17.25 1.01
N LEU A 97 -26.34 -16.87 1.63
CA LEU A 97 -26.15 -17.02 3.06
C LEU A 97 -26.86 -15.89 3.81
N PRO A 98 -27.31 -16.11 5.05
CA PRO A 98 -27.96 -15.07 5.86
C PRO A 98 -27.11 -13.80 5.94
N ASP A 99 -27.75 -12.64 5.79
CA ASP A 99 -27.09 -11.36 6.03
C ASP A 99 -26.58 -11.32 7.47
N VAL A 100 -25.37 -10.82 7.63
CA VAL A 100 -24.81 -10.57 8.96
C VAL A 100 -25.06 -9.11 9.26
N GLU A 101 -25.91 -8.84 10.25
CA GLU A 101 -26.07 -7.47 10.72
C GLU A 101 -24.69 -6.92 11.15
N PRO A 102 -24.37 -5.67 10.83
CA PRO A 102 -23.17 -5.03 11.36
C PRO A 102 -23.37 -4.91 12.88
N GLY A 103 -23.13 -6.01 13.57
CA GLY A 103 -22.97 -5.97 15.01
C GLY A 103 -21.92 -4.91 15.29
N ARG A 104 -22.29 -3.94 16.12
CA ARG A 104 -21.38 -2.93 16.67
C ARG A 104 -20.04 -3.60 16.87
N ARG A 105 -19.01 -3.22 16.05
CA ARG A 105 -17.65 -3.73 16.24
C ARG A 105 -17.39 -3.77 17.73
N PRO A 106 -17.01 -4.88 18.34
CA PRO A 106 -16.49 -4.80 19.68
C PRO A 106 -15.32 -3.84 19.56
N ARG A 107 -15.40 -2.66 20.16
CA ARG A 107 -14.20 -2.00 20.64
C ARG A 107 -13.48 -3.12 21.35
N SER A 108 -12.33 -3.55 20.84
CA SER A 108 -11.55 -4.56 21.51
C SER A 108 -11.52 -4.17 22.98
N ALA A 109 -12.35 -4.83 23.77
CA ALA A 109 -12.22 -4.78 25.20
C ALA A 109 -10.82 -5.29 25.43
N ARG A 110 -9.93 -4.42 25.91
CA ARG A 110 -8.68 -4.84 26.51
C ARG A 110 -9.06 -5.92 27.51
N SER A 111 -8.93 -7.17 27.14
CA SER A 111 -8.87 -8.24 28.12
C SER A 111 -7.58 -8.01 28.88
N SER A 112 -7.70 -7.39 30.05
CA SER A 112 -6.70 -7.44 31.09
C SER A 112 -6.67 -8.88 31.58
N ASP A 113 -6.02 -9.74 30.85
CA ASP A 113 -5.56 -11.00 31.41
C ASP A 113 -4.18 -11.33 30.83
N SER A 114 -3.28 -11.54 31.76
CA SER A 114 -1.86 -11.75 31.63
C SER A 114 -1.55 -12.97 30.79
N THR A 115 -1.27 -12.78 29.51
CA THR A 115 -0.40 -13.65 28.73
C THR A 115 0.59 -12.76 28.03
N VAL A 116 1.85 -13.08 28.17
CA VAL A 116 2.99 -12.43 27.54
C VAL A 116 2.63 -12.11 26.09
N GLU A 117 2.30 -10.84 25.80
CA GLU A 117 2.12 -10.36 24.44
C GLU A 117 3.45 -10.61 23.73
N SER A 118 3.51 -11.63 22.89
CA SER A 118 4.65 -11.82 22.00
C SER A 118 4.76 -10.56 21.14
N ARG A 119 5.83 -9.77 21.37
CA ARG A 119 6.14 -8.57 20.58
C ARG A 119 5.98 -8.92 19.12
N PRO A 120 5.28 -8.07 18.32
CA PRO A 120 5.18 -8.29 16.88
C PRO A 120 6.59 -8.47 16.29
N ASN A 121 6.81 -9.51 15.50
CA ASN A 121 8.13 -9.85 14.97
C ASN A 121 8.80 -8.69 14.19
N TRP A 122 7.99 -7.84 13.54
CA TRP A 122 8.47 -6.66 12.82
C TRP A 122 9.08 -5.57 13.73
N LEU A 123 8.75 -5.55 15.02
CA LEU A 123 9.33 -4.57 15.95
C LEU A 123 10.82 -4.86 16.19
N ALA A 124 11.20 -6.15 16.20
CA ALA A 124 12.60 -6.53 16.28
C ALA A 124 13.40 -6.07 15.04
N ASP A 125 12.81 -6.19 13.83
CA ASP A 125 13.43 -5.65 12.61
C ASP A 125 13.61 -4.13 12.69
N TRP A 126 12.61 -3.43 13.23
CA TRP A 126 12.68 -1.98 13.41
C TRP A 126 13.75 -1.57 14.41
N GLU A 127 13.88 -2.27 15.53
CA GLU A 127 14.87 -2.01 16.57
C GLU A 127 16.30 -2.30 16.09
N ALA A 128 16.48 -3.33 15.25
CA ALA A 128 17.76 -3.68 14.64
C ALA A 128 18.20 -2.71 13.52
N ALA A 129 17.28 -1.92 13.00
CA ALA A 129 17.56 -0.95 11.93
C ALA A 129 18.11 0.37 12.49
N ARG A 130 19.00 1.01 11.73
CA ARG A 130 19.66 2.26 12.10
C ARG A 130 18.86 3.48 11.65
N PRO A 131 18.72 4.53 12.48
CA PRO A 131 18.10 5.80 12.07
C PRO A 131 18.88 6.46 10.92
N LEU A 132 18.19 7.20 10.05
CA LEU A 132 18.85 7.88 8.92
C LEU A 132 19.88 8.93 9.35
N SER A 133 19.75 9.49 10.56
CA SER A 133 20.72 10.44 11.14
C SER A 133 22.11 9.86 11.38
N GLU A 134 22.20 8.53 11.52
CA GLU A 134 23.43 7.80 11.87
C GLU A 134 24.08 7.13 10.65
N LEU A 135 23.48 7.23 9.46
CA LEU A 135 23.93 6.52 8.29
C LEU A 135 25.06 7.26 7.57
N PRO A 136 26.10 6.54 7.11
CA PRO A 136 27.08 7.08 6.19
C PRO A 136 26.48 7.34 4.80
N ASP A 137 27.17 8.10 3.97
CA ASP A 137 26.66 8.47 2.65
C ASP A 137 26.63 7.30 1.63
N ASP A 138 27.35 6.23 1.91
CA ASP A 138 27.37 4.98 1.14
C ASP A 138 26.38 3.93 1.63
N ASP A 139 25.53 4.24 2.63
CA ASP A 139 24.47 3.34 3.06
C ASP A 139 23.46 3.10 1.92
N PRO A 140 23.03 1.85 1.69
CA PRO A 140 22.09 1.50 0.62
C PRO A 140 20.81 2.34 0.58
N VAL A 141 20.27 2.75 1.73
CA VAL A 141 19.07 3.61 1.80
C VAL A 141 19.40 5.04 1.37
N VAL A 142 20.55 5.57 1.80
CA VAL A 142 21.01 6.90 1.40
C VAL A 142 21.24 6.93 -0.11
N LEU A 143 21.98 5.95 -0.65
CA LEU A 143 22.21 5.80 -2.09
C LEU A 143 20.91 5.67 -2.89
N TYR A 144 19.95 4.90 -2.37
CA TYR A 144 18.64 4.72 -3.00
C TYR A 144 17.89 6.04 -3.14
N LEU A 145 17.80 6.82 -2.07
CA LEU A 145 17.12 8.12 -2.07
C LEU A 145 17.83 9.11 -3.00
N GLN A 146 19.16 9.21 -2.91
CA GLN A 146 19.97 10.09 -3.77
C GLN A 146 19.86 9.74 -5.25
N ARG A 147 19.85 8.47 -5.63
CA ARG A 147 19.64 8.02 -7.01
C ARG A 147 18.29 8.44 -7.58
N ARG A 148 17.29 8.55 -6.72
CA ARG A 148 15.95 9.02 -7.09
C ARG A 148 15.81 10.55 -7.01
N GLY A 149 16.91 11.27 -6.76
CA GLY A 149 16.88 12.73 -6.62
C GLY A 149 16.14 13.21 -5.38
N LEU A 150 16.01 12.34 -4.38
CA LEU A 150 15.31 12.66 -3.14
C LEU A 150 16.31 13.13 -2.08
N ASP A 151 15.90 14.12 -1.32
CA ASP A 151 16.66 14.54 -0.14
C ASP A 151 16.55 13.46 0.94
N VAL A 152 17.67 13.19 1.62
CA VAL A 152 17.70 12.22 2.72
C VAL A 152 17.15 12.90 3.98
N PRO A 153 15.97 12.49 4.48
CA PRO A 153 15.36 13.16 5.63
C PRO A 153 16.01 12.68 6.94
N ARG A 154 17.25 13.11 7.18
CA ARG A 154 18.08 12.64 8.31
C ARG A 154 17.45 12.88 9.69
N GLY A 155 16.55 13.84 9.83
CA GLY A 155 15.82 14.14 11.06
C GLY A 155 14.56 13.30 11.29
N THR A 156 14.16 12.45 10.33
CA THR A 156 12.94 11.66 10.45
C THR A 156 13.08 10.56 11.48
N ARG A 157 11.99 10.30 12.21
CA ARG A 157 11.84 9.11 13.07
C ARG A 157 11.08 7.97 12.39
N ALA A 158 10.54 8.22 11.20
CA ALA A 158 9.69 7.28 10.49
C ALA A 158 10.46 6.35 9.53
N LEU A 159 11.73 6.62 9.24
CA LEU A 159 12.53 5.84 8.31
C LEU A 159 13.82 5.34 8.97
N ARG A 160 14.19 4.08 8.67
CA ARG A 160 15.44 3.45 9.12
C ARG A 160 16.05 2.60 8.01
N SER A 161 17.36 2.34 8.10
CA SER A 161 18.09 1.39 7.26
C SER A 161 18.34 0.10 8.00
N HIS A 162 17.87 -1.02 7.45
CA HIS A 162 18.21 -2.35 7.92
C HIS A 162 19.26 -2.97 6.98
N PRO A 163 20.43 -3.41 7.50
CA PRO A 163 21.55 -3.82 6.64
C PRO A 163 21.29 -5.14 5.92
N SER A 164 20.46 -6.04 6.45
CA SER A 164 20.31 -7.40 5.93
C SER A 164 18.98 -8.01 6.42
N LEU A 165 17.85 -7.52 5.87
CA LEU A 165 16.52 -8.00 6.22
C LEU A 165 16.17 -9.26 5.44
N GLU A 166 15.56 -10.23 6.11
CA GLU A 166 15.06 -11.44 5.46
C GLU A 166 13.97 -11.12 4.45
N TYR A 167 14.11 -11.71 3.25
CA TYR A 167 13.07 -11.68 2.24
C TYR A 167 12.36 -13.02 2.19
N TRP A 168 11.11 -13.01 2.60
CA TRP A 168 10.24 -14.18 2.58
C TRP A 168 9.25 -14.08 1.42
N SER A 169 9.03 -15.17 0.72
CA SER A 169 8.00 -15.33 -0.29
C SER A 169 7.14 -16.55 0.04
N PHE A 170 6.05 -16.71 -0.67
CA PHE A 170 5.17 -17.87 -0.55
C PHE A 170 5.21 -18.63 -1.88
N ASP A 171 5.53 -19.92 -1.85
CA ASP A 171 5.66 -20.75 -3.05
C ASP A 171 4.36 -21.49 -3.42
N GLY A 172 3.29 -21.24 -2.67
CA GLY A 172 1.99 -21.90 -2.79
C GLY A 172 1.71 -22.91 -1.67
N GLU A 173 2.73 -23.40 -0.98
CA GLU A 173 2.60 -24.37 0.12
C GLU A 173 3.08 -23.80 1.46
N ALA A 174 4.23 -23.14 1.48
CA ALA A 174 4.83 -22.62 2.69
C ALA A 174 5.58 -21.28 2.48
N PRO A 175 5.83 -20.50 3.55
CA PRO A 175 6.75 -19.38 3.48
C PRO A 175 8.18 -19.87 3.21
N VAL A 176 8.83 -19.34 2.17
CA VAL A 176 10.21 -19.65 1.80
C VAL A 176 11.06 -18.41 1.90
N MET A 177 12.19 -18.52 2.58
CA MET A 177 13.20 -17.45 2.67
C MET A 177 14.06 -17.46 1.40
N LEU A 178 13.90 -16.43 0.55
CA LEU A 178 14.61 -16.29 -0.72
C LEU A 178 15.95 -15.55 -0.61
N GLY A 179 16.27 -14.99 0.54
CA GLY A 179 17.53 -14.29 0.75
C GLY A 179 17.44 -13.20 1.80
N ARG A 180 18.52 -12.43 1.91
CA ARG A 180 18.65 -11.26 2.78
C ARG A 180 19.09 -10.08 1.96
N HIS A 181 18.48 -8.92 2.18
CA HIS A 181 18.75 -7.70 1.43
C HIS A 181 18.83 -6.50 2.37
N PRO A 182 19.63 -5.48 2.06
CA PRO A 182 19.43 -4.17 2.66
C PRO A 182 18.00 -3.71 2.45
N ALA A 183 17.44 -2.99 3.40
CA ALA A 183 16.06 -2.54 3.28
C ALA A 183 15.84 -1.17 3.93
N MET A 184 15.08 -0.31 3.26
CA MET A 184 14.47 0.85 3.89
C MET A 184 13.21 0.40 4.62
N LEU A 185 13.19 0.61 5.93
CA LEU A 185 12.03 0.39 6.78
C LEU A 185 11.32 1.72 7.01
N SER A 186 10.02 1.72 6.80
CA SER A 186 9.16 2.88 7.01
C SER A 186 8.09 2.52 8.04
N LEU A 187 8.07 3.23 9.15
CA LEU A 187 7.18 2.96 10.29
C LEU A 187 5.81 3.56 10.03
N LEU A 188 4.79 2.71 10.03
CA LEU A 188 3.40 3.14 10.07
C LEU A 188 3.00 3.37 11.52
N THR A 189 2.32 4.48 11.76
CA THR A 189 1.76 4.82 13.06
C THR A 189 0.26 5.08 12.96
N ASP A 190 -0.46 4.77 14.04
CA ASP A 190 -1.89 5.11 14.18
C ASP A 190 -2.11 6.61 14.39
N ASP A 191 -3.36 7.02 14.64
CA ASP A 191 -3.72 8.42 14.83
C ASP A 191 -3.08 9.03 16.08
N GLU A 192 -2.76 8.23 17.09
CA GLU A 192 -2.08 8.63 18.31
C GLU A 192 -0.54 8.57 18.20
N GLY A 193 -0.01 8.21 17.03
CA GLY A 193 1.43 8.11 16.78
C GLY A 193 2.07 6.81 17.28
N ARG A 194 1.27 5.82 17.70
CA ARG A 194 1.79 4.52 18.16
C ARG A 194 2.19 3.64 16.96
N PRO A 195 3.31 2.91 17.07
CA PRO A 195 3.75 2.00 16.02
C PRO A 195 2.72 0.91 15.72
N GLU A 196 2.38 0.71 14.45
CA GLU A 196 1.41 -0.29 14.01
C GLU A 196 1.99 -1.34 13.09
N SER A 197 2.87 -0.95 12.16
CA SER A 197 3.39 -1.82 11.13
C SER A 197 4.62 -1.25 10.46
N LEU A 198 5.25 -2.04 9.59
CA LEU A 198 6.35 -1.62 8.74
C LEU A 198 6.03 -1.79 7.27
N HIS A 199 6.31 -0.76 6.50
CA HIS A 199 6.50 -0.86 5.06
C HIS A 199 7.99 -1.07 4.79
N ARG A 200 8.33 -2.09 4.00
CA ARG A 200 9.69 -2.53 3.67
C ARG A 200 9.95 -2.28 2.19
N THR A 201 11.06 -1.61 1.87
CA THR A 201 11.56 -1.50 0.49
C THR A 201 12.91 -2.19 0.43
N TYR A 202 12.98 -3.33 -0.27
CA TYR A 202 14.20 -4.13 -0.40
C TYR A 202 15.13 -3.55 -1.46
N LEU A 203 16.41 -3.49 -1.11
CA LEU A 203 17.44 -2.82 -1.90
C LEU A 203 18.63 -3.76 -2.18
N THR A 204 19.43 -3.38 -3.16
CA THR A 204 20.77 -3.93 -3.36
C THR A 204 21.79 -3.14 -2.54
N PRO A 205 22.99 -3.67 -2.28
CA PRO A 205 24.02 -2.95 -1.53
C PRO A 205 24.44 -1.61 -2.17
N ASP A 206 24.30 -1.45 -3.48
CA ASP A 206 24.58 -0.21 -4.20
C ASP A 206 23.37 0.76 -4.27
N GLY A 207 22.29 0.48 -3.54
CA GLY A 207 21.12 1.34 -3.44
C GLY A 207 20.18 1.29 -4.65
N ALA A 208 20.18 0.22 -5.46
CA ALA A 208 19.11 -0.05 -6.41
C ALA A 208 17.99 -0.85 -5.73
N LYS A 209 16.84 -1.01 -6.38
CA LYS A 209 15.79 -1.93 -5.92
C LYS A 209 16.30 -3.37 -6.07
N ALA A 210 16.11 -4.20 -5.06
CA ALA A 210 16.46 -5.62 -5.11
C ALA A 210 15.70 -6.34 -6.24
N ASP A 211 16.35 -7.31 -6.86
CA ASP A 211 15.73 -8.19 -7.85
C ASP A 211 14.96 -9.31 -7.14
N VAL A 212 13.79 -8.97 -6.64
CA VAL A 212 12.89 -9.87 -5.91
C VAL A 212 11.45 -9.70 -6.41
N PRO A 213 10.61 -10.73 -6.30
CA PRO A 213 9.23 -10.70 -6.81
C PRO A 213 8.42 -9.49 -6.38
N CYS A 214 8.58 -9.03 -5.15
CA CYS A 214 7.90 -7.87 -4.60
C CYS A 214 8.87 -7.01 -3.80
N VAL A 215 9.36 -5.94 -4.42
CA VAL A 215 10.37 -5.04 -3.79
C VAL A 215 9.82 -4.30 -2.58
N LYS A 216 8.53 -3.98 -2.59
CA LYS A 216 7.85 -3.26 -1.52
C LYS A 216 6.86 -4.19 -0.83
N LYS A 217 6.98 -4.36 0.48
CA LYS A 217 6.06 -5.20 1.28
C LYS A 217 5.58 -4.45 2.50
N LEU A 218 4.28 -4.53 2.75
CA LEU A 218 3.68 -4.09 4.00
C LEU A 218 3.54 -5.29 4.92
N VAL A 219 4.00 -5.16 6.16
CA VAL A 219 3.73 -6.16 7.18
C VAL A 219 2.25 -6.09 7.55
N ARG A 220 1.57 -7.23 7.58
CA ARG A 220 0.16 -7.26 8.02
C ARG A 220 0.10 -6.81 9.48
N SER A 221 -0.69 -5.77 9.74
CA SER A 221 -1.05 -5.29 11.06
C SER A 221 -2.45 -5.79 11.41
N ARG A 222 -2.74 -5.92 12.72
CA ARG A 222 -4.10 -6.21 13.20
C ARG A 222 -5.03 -5.01 13.05
N LEU A 223 -4.46 -3.83 12.93
CA LEU A 223 -5.17 -2.57 12.76
C LEU A 223 -5.13 -2.19 11.29
N GLU A 224 -6.28 -1.85 10.74
CA GLU A 224 -6.43 -1.52 9.32
C GLU A 224 -5.90 -0.11 9.04
N GLY A 225 -4.57 0.08 9.14
CA GLY A 225 -3.87 1.19 8.54
C GLY A 225 -3.36 2.28 9.45
N GLY A 226 -2.12 2.61 9.19
CA GLY A 226 -1.41 3.76 9.69
C GLY A 226 -0.88 4.60 8.54
N LEU A 227 -0.28 5.72 8.89
CA LEU A 227 0.43 6.62 8.00
C LEU A 227 1.91 6.61 8.34
N ILE A 228 2.75 6.82 7.35
CA ILE A 228 4.17 7.07 7.56
C ILE A 228 4.33 8.58 7.74
N ARG A 229 4.52 9.01 8.98
CA ARG A 229 4.66 10.41 9.36
C ARG A 229 6.12 10.82 9.27
N ILE A 230 6.56 11.21 8.06
CA ILE A 230 7.97 11.48 7.75
C ILE A 230 8.50 12.70 8.48
N SER A 231 7.65 13.66 8.76
CA SER A 231 7.97 14.94 9.44
C SER A 231 6.82 15.38 10.33
N GLU A 232 7.08 16.29 11.25
CA GLU A 232 6.03 16.93 12.03
C GLU A 232 5.13 17.76 11.10
N PRO A 233 3.80 17.81 11.37
CA PRO A 233 2.88 18.63 10.57
C PRO A 233 3.11 20.12 10.84
N GLY A 234 2.86 20.95 9.83
CA GLY A 234 2.78 22.41 9.95
C GLY A 234 1.35 22.89 9.73
N ASP A 235 1.15 24.20 9.54
CA ASP A 235 -0.14 24.78 9.14
C ASP A 235 -0.63 24.21 7.81
N VAL A 236 0.32 23.82 6.94
CA VAL A 236 0.10 23.09 5.68
C VAL A 236 0.69 21.70 5.81
N LEU A 237 -0.09 20.69 5.48
CA LEU A 237 0.34 19.30 5.47
C LEU A 237 0.01 18.65 4.14
N GLY A 238 0.99 17.99 3.53
CA GLY A 238 0.80 17.16 2.37
C GLY A 238 0.52 15.71 2.74
N VAL A 239 -0.18 15.00 1.87
CA VAL A 239 -0.32 13.55 1.92
C VAL A 239 -0.16 12.96 0.53
N ALA A 240 0.64 11.91 0.41
CA ALA A 240 0.92 11.20 -0.84
C ALA A 240 0.72 9.70 -0.68
N GLU A 241 0.61 8.96 -1.79
CA GLU A 241 0.49 7.50 -1.73
C GLU A 241 1.79 6.86 -1.23
N GLY A 242 2.89 7.07 -1.94
CA GLY A 242 4.17 6.42 -1.66
C GLY A 242 5.13 7.28 -0.83
N VAL A 243 6.10 6.63 -0.17
CA VAL A 243 7.17 7.33 0.58
C VAL A 243 8.01 8.20 -0.35
N GLU A 244 8.37 7.67 -1.53
CA GLU A 244 9.17 8.40 -2.51
C GLU A 244 8.42 9.60 -3.07
N THR A 245 7.12 9.43 -3.37
CA THR A 245 6.23 10.52 -3.78
C THR A 245 6.13 11.60 -2.70
N ALA A 246 6.00 11.18 -1.42
CA ALA A 246 5.95 12.11 -0.29
C ALA A 246 7.23 12.93 -0.12
N LEU A 247 8.40 12.26 -0.20
CA LEU A 247 9.70 12.94 -0.11
C LEU A 247 9.93 13.91 -1.28
N ALA A 248 9.55 13.51 -2.49
CA ALA A 248 9.66 14.35 -3.67
C ALA A 248 8.77 15.59 -3.57
N ALA A 249 7.51 15.39 -3.21
CA ALA A 249 6.55 16.48 -3.04
C ALA A 249 7.01 17.44 -1.95
N SER A 250 7.49 16.92 -0.82
CA SER A 250 8.07 17.77 0.24
C SER A 250 9.22 18.63 -0.26
N GLY A 251 10.15 18.05 -1.04
CA GLY A 251 11.28 18.78 -1.62
C GLY A 251 10.91 19.78 -2.73
N ILE A 252 9.80 19.58 -3.44
CA ILE A 252 9.32 20.48 -4.50
C ILE A 252 8.51 21.63 -3.91
N PHE A 253 7.60 21.34 -2.98
CA PHE A 253 6.64 22.31 -2.46
C PHE A 253 7.05 22.97 -1.15
N GLY A 254 8.11 22.45 -0.50
CA GLY A 254 8.62 23.00 0.76
C GLY A 254 7.68 22.80 1.95
N VAL A 255 6.80 21.80 1.92
CA VAL A 255 5.84 21.48 2.98
C VAL A 255 6.09 20.08 3.55
N PRO A 256 5.74 19.82 4.83
CA PRO A 256 5.72 18.45 5.35
C PRO A 256 4.74 17.58 4.58
N VAL A 257 5.14 16.37 4.20
CA VAL A 257 4.28 15.41 3.48
C VAL A 257 4.37 14.04 4.13
N TRP A 258 3.22 13.44 4.42
CA TRP A 258 3.10 12.09 4.94
C TRP A 258 2.77 11.08 3.83
N SER A 259 3.14 9.81 4.03
CA SER A 259 2.77 8.76 3.10
C SER A 259 1.64 7.90 3.64
N ALA A 260 0.63 7.66 2.81
CA ALA A 260 -0.51 6.79 3.09
C ALA A 260 -0.26 5.33 2.67
N VAL A 261 0.94 5.03 2.12
CA VAL A 261 1.40 3.71 1.65
C VAL A 261 0.66 3.20 0.41
N SER A 262 -0.62 3.56 0.24
CA SER A 262 -1.45 3.16 -0.89
C SER A 262 -2.62 4.12 -1.08
N VAL A 263 -3.29 4.07 -2.23
CA VAL A 263 -4.55 4.79 -2.46
C VAL A 263 -5.59 4.44 -1.38
N GLY A 264 -5.68 3.17 -0.97
CA GLY A 264 -6.56 2.75 0.12
C GLY A 264 -6.21 3.40 1.48
N GLY A 265 -4.96 3.78 1.69
CA GLY A 265 -4.51 4.50 2.89
C GLY A 265 -5.05 5.93 2.98
N PHE A 266 -5.38 6.57 1.85
CA PHE A 266 -6.01 7.88 1.84
C PHE A 266 -7.34 7.92 2.59
N SER A 267 -8.11 6.83 2.61
CA SER A 267 -9.37 6.76 3.35
C SER A 267 -9.22 6.92 4.86
N ARG A 268 -8.02 6.67 5.37
CA ARG A 268 -7.69 6.67 6.81
C ARG A 268 -7.00 7.95 7.27
N PHE A 269 -6.58 8.79 6.33
CA PHE A 269 -5.92 10.05 6.67
C PHE A 269 -6.90 10.92 7.46
N LYS A 270 -6.49 11.33 8.66
CA LYS A 270 -7.15 12.34 9.47
C LYS A 270 -6.28 13.58 9.55
N VAL A 271 -6.91 14.74 9.48
CA VAL A 271 -6.22 16.01 9.57
C VAL A 271 -5.78 16.23 11.02
N PRO A 272 -4.47 16.41 11.28
CA PRO A 272 -4.00 16.73 12.63
C PRO A 272 -4.50 18.09 13.10
N GLU A 273 -4.57 18.27 14.40
CA GLU A 273 -4.88 19.56 15.00
C GLU A 273 -3.88 20.63 14.57
N GLY A 274 -4.36 21.83 14.28
CA GLY A 274 -3.54 22.97 13.84
C GLY A 274 -3.28 23.01 12.34
N VAL A 275 -3.56 21.96 11.57
CA VAL A 275 -3.45 21.99 10.10
C VAL A 275 -4.64 22.73 9.51
N ARG A 276 -4.36 23.77 8.71
CA ARG A 276 -5.37 24.61 8.04
C ARG A 276 -5.50 24.33 6.55
N LYS A 277 -4.46 23.74 5.96
CA LYS A 277 -4.44 23.37 4.54
C LYS A 277 -3.88 21.97 4.37
N VAL A 278 -4.57 21.15 3.56
CA VAL A 278 -4.09 19.83 3.13
C VAL A 278 -3.81 19.84 1.63
N MET A 279 -2.62 19.41 1.24
CA MET A 279 -2.23 19.18 -0.15
C MET A 279 -2.24 17.67 -0.43
N VAL A 280 -3.06 17.22 -1.35
CA VAL A 280 -3.17 15.79 -1.69
C VAL A 280 -2.38 15.54 -2.98
N PHE A 281 -1.31 14.78 -2.87
CA PHE A 281 -0.41 14.46 -3.99
C PHE A 281 -0.78 13.09 -4.58
N GLY A 282 -1.48 13.10 -5.71
CA GLY A 282 -1.79 11.89 -6.47
C GLY A 282 -0.78 11.65 -7.59
N ASP A 283 -0.67 10.38 -8.02
CA ASP A 283 0.09 10.00 -9.22
C ASP A 283 -0.78 10.22 -10.47
N ASN A 284 -0.17 10.51 -11.62
CA ASN A 284 -0.88 10.64 -12.88
C ASN A 284 -0.90 9.33 -13.66
N ASP A 285 -1.67 8.37 -13.15
CA ASP A 285 -1.81 7.05 -13.78
C ASP A 285 -2.71 7.12 -15.04
N ALA A 286 -2.34 6.38 -16.10
CA ALA A 286 -3.19 6.20 -17.27
C ALA A 286 -4.57 5.58 -16.95
N GLY A 287 -4.66 4.80 -15.88
CA GLY A 287 -5.90 4.20 -15.37
C GLY A 287 -6.62 5.04 -14.31
N TYR A 288 -6.19 6.26 -14.08
CA TYR A 288 -6.79 7.25 -13.17
C TYR A 288 -6.87 6.83 -11.68
N ALA A 289 -6.21 5.77 -11.25
CA ALA A 289 -6.31 5.28 -9.88
C ALA A 289 -5.73 6.28 -8.84
N GLY A 290 -4.56 6.84 -9.13
CA GLY A 290 -3.92 7.86 -8.27
C GLY A 290 -4.73 9.14 -8.21
N GLN A 291 -5.20 9.63 -9.38
CA GLN A 291 -6.05 10.82 -9.47
C GLN A 291 -7.36 10.63 -8.70
N ALA A 292 -8.06 9.51 -8.94
CA ALA A 292 -9.32 9.20 -8.26
C ALA A 292 -9.15 9.12 -6.74
N GLY A 293 -8.08 8.47 -6.27
CA GLY A 293 -7.74 8.40 -4.85
C GLY A 293 -7.54 9.78 -4.22
N ALA A 294 -6.78 10.66 -4.90
CA ALA A 294 -6.53 12.02 -4.44
C ALA A 294 -7.80 12.86 -4.38
N TYR A 295 -8.64 12.83 -5.42
CA TYR A 295 -9.90 13.58 -5.44
C TYR A 295 -10.92 13.03 -4.44
N ASN A 296 -11.00 11.71 -4.24
CA ASN A 296 -11.87 11.10 -3.23
C ASN A 296 -11.47 11.54 -1.81
N LEU A 297 -10.17 11.61 -1.51
CA LEU A 297 -9.70 12.15 -0.24
C LEU A 297 -10.10 13.63 -0.11
N ALA A 298 -9.85 14.46 -1.11
CA ALA A 298 -10.19 15.87 -1.09
C ALA A 298 -11.70 16.09 -0.88
N MET A 299 -12.54 15.34 -1.57
CA MET A 299 -14.00 15.36 -1.39
C MET A 299 -14.39 15.04 0.06
N ARG A 300 -13.81 13.97 0.62
CA ARG A 300 -14.07 13.57 2.01
C ARG A 300 -13.68 14.67 2.99
N LEU A 301 -12.46 15.21 2.86
CA LEU A 301 -11.96 16.27 3.74
C LEU A 301 -12.83 17.52 3.69
N LYS A 302 -13.26 17.95 2.51
CA LYS A 302 -14.15 19.11 2.36
C LYS A 302 -15.56 18.87 2.89
N ARG A 303 -16.05 17.63 2.83
CA ARG A 303 -17.33 17.24 3.45
C ARG A 303 -17.25 17.23 4.96
N ASP A 304 -16.14 16.70 5.51
CA ASP A 304 -15.94 16.53 6.95
C ASP A 304 -15.61 17.88 7.63
N ASP A 305 -14.88 18.76 6.95
CA ASP A 305 -14.57 20.16 7.37
C ASP A 305 -14.65 21.12 6.16
N PRO A 306 -15.76 21.84 5.94
CA PRO A 306 -15.90 22.83 4.87
C PRO A 306 -14.91 24.01 4.96
N GLY A 307 -14.41 24.32 6.16
CA GLY A 307 -13.45 25.39 6.42
C GLY A 307 -12.00 25.04 6.05
N LEU A 308 -11.67 23.75 6.00
CA LEU A 308 -10.35 23.28 5.65
C LEU A 308 -10.01 23.65 4.19
N GLU A 309 -8.82 24.24 3.96
CA GLU A 309 -8.33 24.39 2.59
C GLU A 309 -7.77 23.05 2.08
N VAL A 310 -8.23 22.62 0.91
CA VAL A 310 -7.78 21.37 0.30
C VAL A 310 -7.37 21.61 -1.15
N GLU A 311 -6.16 21.21 -1.51
CA GLU A 311 -5.60 21.32 -2.86
C GLU A 311 -5.20 19.92 -3.35
N VAL A 312 -5.59 19.55 -4.59
CA VAL A 312 -5.16 18.31 -5.23
C VAL A 312 -4.07 18.62 -6.25
N CYS A 313 -2.93 17.98 -6.09
CA CYS A 313 -1.75 18.15 -6.92
C CYS A 313 -1.48 16.86 -7.71
N ILE A 314 -1.58 16.93 -9.03
CA ILE A 314 -1.32 15.81 -9.96
C ILE A 314 -0.21 16.23 -10.93
N PRO A 315 0.81 15.37 -11.21
CA PRO A 315 1.80 15.65 -12.25
C PRO A 315 1.15 15.89 -13.61
N SER A 316 1.66 16.83 -14.40
CA SER A 316 1.09 17.16 -15.70
C SER A 316 1.33 16.09 -16.79
N VAL A 317 2.30 15.20 -16.58
CA VAL A 317 2.68 14.16 -17.55
C VAL A 317 2.07 12.83 -17.12
N GLU A 318 1.32 12.20 -18.04
CA GLU A 318 0.76 10.86 -17.81
C GLU A 318 1.86 9.82 -17.53
N GLY A 319 1.61 8.96 -16.55
CA GLY A 319 2.52 7.93 -16.09
C GLY A 319 3.60 8.42 -15.11
N TYR A 320 3.59 9.71 -14.71
CA TYR A 320 4.53 10.27 -13.76
C TYR A 320 3.95 10.28 -12.34
N ASP A 321 4.82 9.95 -11.38
CA ASP A 321 4.68 10.32 -9.97
C ASP A 321 5.50 11.59 -9.66
N TRP A 322 5.41 12.11 -8.43
CA TRP A 322 6.16 13.30 -8.03
C TRP A 322 7.67 13.05 -7.90
N ALA A 323 8.11 11.78 -7.70
CA ALA A 323 9.52 11.45 -7.72
C ALA A 323 10.09 11.54 -9.15
N ASP A 324 9.31 11.18 -10.18
CA ASP A 324 9.68 11.38 -11.58
C ASP A 324 9.79 12.87 -11.93
N VAL A 325 8.84 13.69 -11.46
CA VAL A 325 8.86 15.15 -11.64
C VAL A 325 10.12 15.75 -11.00
N ARG A 326 10.42 15.37 -9.76
CA ARG A 326 11.62 15.82 -9.02
C ARG A 326 12.89 15.45 -9.76
N LEU A 327 13.01 14.19 -10.17
CA LEU A 327 14.19 13.68 -10.85
C LEU A 327 14.44 14.42 -12.17
N LYS A 328 13.38 14.66 -12.95
CA LYS A 328 13.44 15.41 -14.20
C LYS A 328 13.84 16.87 -13.98
N SER A 329 13.35 17.52 -12.93
CA SER A 329 13.73 18.90 -12.57
C SER A 329 15.23 19.04 -12.26
N LEU A 330 15.87 17.95 -11.81
CA LEU A 330 17.31 17.87 -11.57
C LEU A 330 18.13 17.50 -12.82
N GLY A 331 17.51 17.47 -14.01
CA GLY A 331 18.15 17.07 -15.26
C GLY A 331 18.52 15.58 -15.34
N ARG A 332 17.90 14.73 -14.53
CA ARG A 332 18.15 13.28 -14.46
C ARG A 332 16.98 12.50 -15.04
N ASN A 333 17.23 11.31 -15.60
CA ASN A 333 16.19 10.41 -16.10
C ASN A 333 15.81 9.39 -15.04
N SER A 334 14.51 9.02 -15.01
CA SER A 334 14.02 7.97 -14.13
C SER A 334 14.73 6.65 -14.36
N PRO A 335 15.17 5.93 -13.30
CA PRO A 335 15.90 4.66 -13.41
C PRO A 335 15.15 3.54 -14.14
N GLY A 336 13.89 3.74 -14.55
CA GLY A 336 13.04 2.77 -15.26
C GLY A 336 12.68 3.14 -16.70
N SER A 337 13.15 4.28 -17.22
CA SER A 337 12.77 4.76 -18.57
C SER A 337 13.61 4.21 -19.74
N VAL A 338 14.59 3.35 -19.47
CA VAL A 338 15.39 2.70 -20.51
C VAL A 338 14.67 1.45 -21.02
N GLY A 339 13.88 1.58 -22.11
CA GLY A 339 13.50 0.41 -22.88
C GLY A 339 12.05 0.27 -23.34
N ARG A 340 11.41 1.35 -23.82
CA ARG A 340 10.29 1.20 -24.77
C ARG A 340 10.60 1.86 -26.11
N ARG A 341 11.72 1.48 -26.74
CA ARG A 341 11.87 1.70 -28.17
C ARG A 341 11.07 0.62 -28.89
N GLY A 342 9.98 1.04 -29.54
CA GLY A 342 9.11 0.18 -30.32
C GLY A 342 9.89 -0.73 -31.27
N ARG A 343 9.66 -2.02 -31.18
CA ARG A 343 9.92 -2.93 -32.28
C ARG A 343 8.98 -2.56 -33.43
N ARG A 344 9.46 -1.75 -34.36
CA ARG A 344 8.80 -1.68 -35.69
C ARG A 344 8.84 -3.08 -36.27
N ARG A 345 7.67 -3.67 -36.47
CA ARG A 345 7.51 -4.86 -37.32
C ARG A 345 7.90 -4.45 -38.74
N ARG A 346 8.83 -5.16 -39.34
CA ARG A 346 8.93 -5.31 -40.80
C ARG A 346 8.14 -6.54 -41.20
#